data_16b03b0a402de468ede93f7f40cf52a7
#
_entry.id   16b03b0a402de468ede93f7f40cf52a7
#
_cell.length_a   1.000
_cell.length_b   1.000
_cell.length_c   1.000
_cell.angle_alpha   90.00
_cell.angle_beta   90.00
_cell.angle_gamma   90.00
#
_symmetry.space_group_name_H-M   'P 1'
#
loop_
_entity.id
_entity.type
_entity.pdbx_description
1 polymer ?
#
loop_
_entity_poly.entity_id
_entity_poly.type
_entity_poly.pdbx_seq_one_letter_code
_entity_poly.pdbx_strand_id
1 'polypeptide(L)'
;MKRAIALILSLIMALSLVACGTPAAPDNTNTSDSEENNDPYTIAVVVKITGIAWYERMQVGIDKFNADTGNDAYITGASTADAAEQVAVIEDLIAQGVDALVVIPNSAEAVESVLAKAREQGIVVICHEGSDVQNADYDLEAFNNTAYGEFLMETLAGLMGAKGTFTNYVGYLTSTSHNEWTDAEAALQAEKYPDMTLVSPKNETSEDSDTAYTKTKELLKAYPNLTGFLGSAMADVPGVARAVEEAGLEDSTYVVGTCLVSTAEQFLENGSIDVITFWDPADAGYALCELATKVLNGETISGGV
;
A
#
# COMPACT_ATOMS: atom_id res chain seq x y z
N MET A 1 -17.32 -64.35 20.61
CA MET A 1 -18.70 -64.81 20.42
C MET A 1 -19.41 -63.77 19.56
N LYS A 2 -19.51 -64.02 18.23
CA LYS A 2 -20.71 -64.49 17.52
C LYS A 2 -21.94 -63.62 17.85
N ARG A 3 -22.57 -62.86 16.99
CA ARG A 3 -23.24 -63.03 15.67
C ARG A 3 -23.87 -61.68 15.36
N ALA A 4 -23.86 -61.07 14.26
CA ALA A 4 -24.35 -61.30 12.90
C ALA A 4 -25.86 -60.99 12.69
N ILE A 5 -26.15 -60.25 11.53
CA ILE A 5 -27.38 -60.29 10.70
C ILE A 5 -28.40 -59.18 11.10
N ALA A 6 -29.09 -58.45 10.21
CA ALA A 6 -29.38 -58.56 8.78
C ALA A 6 -29.90 -57.27 8.14
N LEU A 7 -29.81 -57.22 6.83
CA LEU A 7 -30.49 -56.33 5.87
C LEU A 7 -32.02 -56.33 5.99
N ILE A 8 -32.66 -55.18 5.68
CA ILE A 8 -33.94 -55.18 4.94
C ILE A 8 -33.95 -54.03 3.92
N LEU A 9 -34.03 -54.40 2.66
CA LEU A 9 -34.39 -53.60 1.49
C LEU A 9 -35.91 -53.44 1.48
N SER A 10 -36.44 -52.24 1.20
CA SER A 10 -37.84 -52.10 0.78
C SER A 10 -37.94 -51.07 -0.34
N LEU A 11 -38.05 -51.57 -1.53
CA LEU A 11 -38.43 -50.96 -2.78
C LEU A 11 -39.95 -50.74 -2.76
N ILE A 12 -40.42 -49.50 -2.95
CA ILE A 12 -41.81 -49.24 -3.33
C ILE A 12 -41.81 -48.36 -4.59
N MET A 13 -42.20 -49.01 -5.68
CA MET A 13 -42.57 -48.45 -6.96
C MET A 13 -44.08 -48.14 -6.93
N ALA A 14 -44.48 -46.94 -7.28
CA ALA A 14 -45.87 -46.66 -7.60
C ALA A 14 -45.97 -45.81 -8.86
N LEU A 15 -46.61 -46.38 -9.86
CA LEU A 15 -46.93 -45.88 -11.19
C LEU A 15 -48.12 -44.91 -11.17
N SER A 16 -48.06 -44.01 -12.21
CA SER A 16 -49.17 -43.49 -13.03
C SER A 16 -49.90 -42.26 -12.50
N LEU A 17 -50.19 -41.26 -13.31
CA LEU A 17 -51.10 -41.24 -14.46
C LEU A 17 -50.85 -40.03 -15.38
N VAL A 18 -50.94 -40.26 -16.65
CA VAL A 18 -50.95 -39.33 -17.77
C VAL A 18 -52.24 -38.49 -17.76
N ALA A 19 -52.12 -37.17 -17.90
CA ALA A 19 -53.21 -36.30 -18.36
C ALA A 19 -52.65 -35.33 -19.41
N CYS A 20 -53.15 -35.47 -20.66
CA CYS A 20 -52.88 -34.57 -21.78
C CYS A 20 -53.44 -33.17 -21.49
N GLY A 21 -52.59 -32.15 -21.68
CA GLY A 21 -52.98 -30.75 -21.77
C GLY A 21 -52.03 -30.02 -22.77
N THR A 22 -52.60 -29.34 -23.72
CA THR A 22 -52.13 -28.62 -24.90
C THR A 22 -50.85 -27.80 -24.71
N PRO A 23 -49.95 -27.69 -25.74
CA PRO A 23 -48.71 -26.97 -25.63
C PRO A 23 -48.94 -25.44 -25.71
N ALA A 24 -48.54 -24.72 -24.65
CA ALA A 24 -48.29 -23.31 -24.68
C ALA A 24 -46.85 -23.07 -25.12
N ALA A 25 -46.64 -22.02 -25.94
CA ALA A 25 -45.36 -21.63 -26.50
C ALA A 25 -44.29 -21.34 -25.41
N PRO A 26 -43.00 -21.60 -25.68
CA PRO A 26 -41.95 -21.29 -24.70
C PRO A 26 -41.73 -19.81 -24.61
N ASP A 27 -42.06 -19.24 -23.45
CA ASP A 27 -41.63 -17.92 -23.04
C ASP A 27 -40.15 -18.04 -22.62
N ASN A 28 -39.30 -17.59 -23.53
CA ASN A 28 -37.85 -17.65 -23.36
C ASN A 28 -37.39 -16.42 -22.55
N THR A 29 -37.71 -16.39 -21.25
CA THR A 29 -37.03 -15.55 -20.29
C THR A 29 -35.86 -16.32 -19.75
N ASN A 30 -34.72 -16.22 -20.45
CA ASN A 30 -33.42 -16.49 -19.88
C ASN A 30 -33.11 -15.36 -18.87
N THR A 31 -33.63 -15.48 -17.69
CA THR A 31 -32.99 -14.90 -16.50
C THR A 31 -31.78 -15.80 -16.22
N SER A 32 -30.62 -15.39 -16.67
CA SER A 32 -29.38 -15.85 -16.07
C SER A 32 -29.36 -15.29 -14.65
N ASP A 33 -29.90 -16.08 -13.72
CA ASP A 33 -29.51 -15.95 -12.33
C ASP A 33 -28.00 -16.29 -12.31
N SER A 34 -27.17 -15.25 -12.33
CA SER A 34 -25.82 -15.37 -11.82
C SER A 34 -26.01 -15.74 -10.35
N GLU A 35 -25.72 -16.99 -10.00
CA GLU A 35 -25.53 -17.35 -8.60
C GLU A 35 -24.50 -16.36 -8.05
N GLU A 36 -24.91 -15.45 -7.18
CA GLU A 36 -24.01 -14.67 -6.36
C GLU A 36 -23.17 -15.71 -5.60
N ASN A 37 -21.90 -15.78 -5.91
CA ASN A 37 -20.97 -16.61 -5.18
C ASN A 37 -20.88 -16.00 -3.76
N ASN A 38 -21.57 -16.62 -2.80
CA ASN A 38 -21.62 -16.15 -1.42
C ASN A 38 -20.42 -16.64 -0.59
N ASP A 39 -19.42 -17.27 -1.21
CA ASP A 39 -18.21 -17.68 -0.52
C ASP A 39 -17.31 -16.44 -0.30
N PRO A 40 -16.70 -16.29 0.88
CA PRO A 40 -15.79 -15.19 1.16
C PRO A 40 -14.61 -15.18 0.18
N TYR A 41 -14.26 -14.01 -0.34
CA TYR A 41 -13.04 -13.85 -1.11
C TYR A 41 -11.80 -13.85 -0.20
N THR A 42 -10.74 -14.50 -0.67
CA THR A 42 -9.42 -14.47 -0.04
C THR A 42 -8.56 -13.40 -0.70
N ILE A 43 -8.25 -12.33 0.04
CA ILE A 43 -7.51 -11.16 -0.45
C ILE A 43 -6.19 -11.03 0.30
N ALA A 44 -5.06 -11.21 -0.38
CA ALA A 44 -3.75 -11.05 0.22
C ALA A 44 -3.18 -9.65 -0.04
N VAL A 45 -2.90 -8.89 1.01
CA VAL A 45 -2.28 -7.57 0.96
C VAL A 45 -0.77 -7.73 1.18
N VAL A 46 0.00 -7.62 0.10
CA VAL A 46 1.45 -7.84 0.09
C VAL A 46 2.17 -6.50 0.26
N VAL A 47 2.69 -6.27 1.45
CA VAL A 47 3.36 -5.02 1.81
C VAL A 47 4.86 -5.06 1.55
N LYS A 48 5.51 -3.88 1.54
CA LYS A 48 6.96 -3.73 1.31
C LYS A 48 7.80 -4.45 2.36
N ILE A 49 7.37 -4.37 3.61
CA ILE A 49 8.01 -4.98 4.79
C ILE A 49 6.95 -5.19 5.87
N THR A 50 7.02 -6.29 6.60
CA THR A 50 6.13 -6.54 7.74
C THR A 50 6.70 -6.00 9.04
N GLY A 51 5.84 -5.78 10.04
CA GLY A 51 6.25 -5.42 11.42
C GLY A 51 6.58 -3.95 11.63
N ILE A 52 6.18 -3.05 10.74
CA ILE A 52 6.28 -1.60 10.97
C ILE A 52 4.90 -1.00 11.29
N ALA A 53 4.88 0.05 12.10
CA ALA A 53 3.65 0.68 12.59
C ALA A 53 2.70 1.14 11.48
N TRP A 54 3.22 1.48 10.28
CA TRP A 54 2.42 1.84 9.12
C TRP A 54 1.48 0.70 8.69
N TYR A 55 2.03 -0.49 8.53
CA TYR A 55 1.25 -1.66 8.10
C TYR A 55 0.46 -2.31 9.25
N GLU A 56 0.90 -2.14 10.51
CA GLU A 56 0.07 -2.46 11.68
C GLU A 56 -1.20 -1.58 11.72
N ARG A 57 -1.08 -0.30 11.37
CA ARG A 57 -2.24 0.58 11.23
C ARG A 57 -3.12 0.19 10.04
N MET A 58 -2.53 -0.22 8.91
CA MET A 58 -3.28 -0.72 7.74
C MET A 58 -4.09 -1.98 8.09
N GLN A 59 -3.54 -2.88 8.89
CA GLN A 59 -4.24 -4.08 9.36
C GLN A 59 -5.54 -3.75 10.09
N VAL A 60 -5.60 -2.65 10.85
CA VAL A 60 -6.84 -2.22 11.52
C VAL A 60 -7.98 -1.95 10.52
N GLY A 61 -7.66 -1.37 9.36
CA GLY A 61 -8.64 -1.13 8.31
C GLY A 61 -9.07 -2.43 7.61
N ILE A 62 -8.14 -3.34 7.40
CA ILE A 62 -8.41 -4.66 6.82
C ILE A 62 -9.27 -5.51 7.76
N ASP A 63 -8.99 -5.50 9.07
CA ASP A 63 -9.81 -6.19 10.07
C ASP A 63 -11.25 -5.65 10.09
N LYS A 64 -11.39 -4.32 9.94
CA LYS A 64 -12.69 -3.69 9.81
C LYS A 64 -13.40 -4.11 8.52
N PHE A 65 -12.70 -4.15 7.39
CA PHE A 65 -13.24 -4.64 6.12
C PHE A 65 -13.76 -6.09 6.25
N ASN A 66 -12.98 -6.98 6.85
CA ASN A 66 -13.41 -8.37 7.10
C ASN A 66 -14.67 -8.44 7.96
N ALA A 67 -14.72 -7.62 9.03
CA ALA A 67 -15.88 -7.57 9.91
C ALA A 67 -17.16 -7.07 9.21
N ASP A 68 -17.02 -6.11 8.29
CA ASP A 68 -18.13 -5.49 7.58
C ASP A 68 -18.63 -6.37 6.42
N THR A 69 -17.75 -7.14 5.76
CA THR A 69 -18.06 -7.84 4.50
C THR A 69 -18.12 -9.36 4.63
N GLY A 70 -17.44 -9.92 5.63
CA GLY A 70 -17.27 -11.36 5.79
C GLY A 70 -16.20 -11.96 4.87
N ASN A 71 -15.48 -11.18 4.09
CA ASN A 71 -14.31 -11.63 3.32
C ASN A 71 -13.12 -11.95 4.22
N ASP A 72 -12.11 -12.64 3.67
CA ASP A 72 -10.87 -13.02 4.35
C ASP A 72 -9.68 -12.26 3.73
N ALA A 73 -9.48 -11.02 4.17
CA ALA A 73 -8.35 -10.21 3.78
C ALA A 73 -7.28 -10.20 4.88
N TYR A 74 -5.99 -10.23 4.50
CA TYR A 74 -4.88 -10.24 5.45
C TYR A 74 -3.62 -9.61 4.87
N ILE A 75 -2.79 -9.04 5.77
CA ILE A 75 -1.45 -8.56 5.41
C ILE A 75 -0.45 -9.72 5.43
N THR A 76 0.39 -9.74 4.43
CA THR A 76 1.59 -10.59 4.35
C THR A 76 2.72 -9.83 3.66
N GLY A 77 3.93 -10.36 3.72
CA GLY A 77 5.10 -9.75 3.10
C GLY A 77 6.38 -10.33 3.67
N ALA A 78 7.50 -9.92 3.12
CA ALA A 78 8.81 -10.28 3.63
C ALA A 78 9.12 -9.56 4.95
N SER A 79 10.05 -10.10 5.72
CA SER A 79 10.57 -9.48 6.95
C SER A 79 11.61 -8.39 6.68
N THR A 80 12.08 -8.31 5.44
CA THR A 80 12.98 -7.28 4.91
C THR A 80 12.35 -6.67 3.66
N ALA A 81 12.60 -5.40 3.40
CA ALA A 81 12.11 -4.76 2.18
C ALA A 81 13.02 -5.12 1.00
N ASP A 82 12.95 -6.38 0.59
CA ASP A 82 13.68 -6.95 -0.55
C ASP A 82 12.71 -7.31 -1.67
N ALA A 83 12.94 -6.78 -2.87
CA ALA A 83 12.06 -6.98 -4.01
C ALA A 83 11.99 -8.45 -4.46
N ALA A 84 13.07 -9.22 -4.34
CA ALA A 84 13.06 -10.64 -4.71
C ALA A 84 12.30 -11.49 -3.68
N GLU A 85 12.41 -11.15 -2.38
CA GLU A 85 11.60 -11.78 -1.33
C GLU A 85 10.11 -11.47 -1.53
N GLN A 86 9.77 -10.22 -1.89
CA GLN A 86 8.39 -9.86 -2.19
C GLN A 86 7.83 -10.65 -3.39
N VAL A 87 8.60 -10.80 -4.47
CA VAL A 87 8.22 -11.64 -5.62
C VAL A 87 7.96 -13.07 -5.19
N ALA A 88 8.81 -13.66 -4.35
CA ALA A 88 8.62 -15.03 -3.86
C ALA A 88 7.33 -15.18 -3.04
N VAL A 89 7.00 -14.21 -2.18
CA VAL A 89 5.72 -14.17 -1.44
C VAL A 89 4.53 -14.15 -2.41
N ILE A 90 4.59 -13.32 -3.46
CA ILE A 90 3.52 -13.26 -4.46
C ILE A 90 3.39 -14.60 -5.21
N GLU A 91 4.51 -15.23 -5.58
CA GLU A 91 4.47 -16.56 -6.24
C GLU A 91 3.80 -17.64 -5.36
N ASP A 92 4.08 -17.63 -4.06
CA ASP A 92 3.46 -18.55 -3.11
C ASP A 92 1.95 -18.30 -2.99
N LEU A 93 1.51 -17.03 -2.98
CA LEU A 93 0.09 -16.67 -2.94
C LEU A 93 -0.65 -17.07 -4.21
N ILE A 94 -0.04 -16.90 -5.38
CA ILE A 94 -0.57 -17.41 -6.66
C ILE A 94 -0.75 -18.93 -6.60
N ALA A 95 0.23 -19.64 -6.05
CA ALA A 95 0.15 -21.09 -5.91
C ALA A 95 -0.93 -21.54 -4.90
N GLN A 96 -1.25 -20.73 -3.90
CA GLN A 96 -2.34 -20.95 -2.94
C GLN A 96 -3.72 -20.68 -3.55
N GLY A 97 -3.78 -19.91 -4.65
CA GLY A 97 -5.03 -19.61 -5.35
C GLY A 97 -5.88 -18.58 -4.63
N VAL A 98 -5.26 -17.48 -4.15
CA VAL A 98 -6.01 -16.32 -3.63
C VAL A 98 -6.86 -15.69 -4.74
N ASP A 99 -7.97 -15.06 -4.37
CA ASP A 99 -8.86 -14.41 -5.34
C ASP A 99 -8.30 -13.05 -5.81
N ALA A 100 -7.65 -12.32 -4.90
CA ALA A 100 -7.01 -11.05 -5.22
C ALA A 100 -5.68 -10.86 -4.50
N LEU A 101 -4.79 -10.13 -5.17
CA LEU A 101 -3.56 -9.58 -4.64
C LEU A 101 -3.68 -8.05 -4.57
N VAL A 102 -3.46 -7.48 -3.40
CA VAL A 102 -3.21 -6.06 -3.22
C VAL A 102 -1.72 -5.90 -2.98
N VAL A 103 -1.01 -5.17 -3.82
CA VAL A 103 0.46 -5.12 -3.77
C VAL A 103 0.94 -3.68 -3.59
N ILE A 104 1.77 -3.47 -2.56
CA ILE A 104 2.52 -2.23 -2.35
C ILE A 104 3.97 -2.56 -2.73
N PRO A 105 4.42 -2.22 -3.96
CA PRO A 105 5.64 -2.78 -4.50
C PRO A 105 6.91 -2.13 -3.87
N ASN A 106 7.91 -2.97 -3.58
CA ASN A 106 9.27 -2.50 -3.31
C ASN A 106 9.94 -1.96 -4.59
N SER A 107 9.60 -2.56 -5.73
CA SER A 107 10.04 -2.17 -7.06
C SER A 107 8.97 -2.57 -8.06
N ALA A 108 8.42 -1.60 -8.77
CA ALA A 108 7.43 -1.84 -9.82
C ALA A 108 7.99 -2.77 -10.91
N GLU A 109 9.22 -2.55 -11.35
CA GLU A 109 9.88 -3.39 -12.36
C GLU A 109 9.99 -4.86 -11.91
N ALA A 110 10.33 -5.09 -10.63
CA ALA A 110 10.56 -6.44 -10.13
C ALA A 110 9.28 -7.27 -10.06
N VAL A 111 8.12 -6.66 -9.76
CA VAL A 111 6.85 -7.37 -9.61
C VAL A 111 6.12 -7.61 -10.93
N GLU A 112 6.48 -6.91 -12.02
CA GLU A 112 5.74 -6.97 -13.29
C GLU A 112 5.48 -8.38 -13.80
N SER A 113 6.51 -9.23 -13.84
CA SER A 113 6.38 -10.57 -14.42
C SER A 113 5.52 -11.49 -13.55
N VAL A 114 5.58 -11.37 -12.24
CA VAL A 114 4.79 -12.20 -11.32
C VAL A 114 3.33 -11.72 -11.27
N LEU A 115 3.09 -10.41 -11.39
CA LEU A 115 1.73 -9.87 -11.48
C LEU A 115 1.05 -10.23 -12.80
N ALA A 116 1.79 -10.22 -13.93
CA ALA A 116 1.28 -10.75 -15.19
C ALA A 116 0.82 -12.21 -15.05
N LYS A 117 1.63 -13.05 -14.40
CA LYS A 117 1.29 -14.45 -14.12
C LYS A 117 0.06 -14.59 -13.22
N ALA A 118 -0.11 -13.74 -12.21
CA ALA A 118 -1.30 -13.72 -11.37
C ALA A 118 -2.57 -13.44 -12.19
N ARG A 119 -2.53 -12.40 -13.03
CA ARG A 119 -3.64 -12.02 -13.90
C ARG A 119 -3.97 -13.10 -14.96
N GLU A 120 -2.97 -13.77 -15.51
CA GLU A 120 -3.18 -14.90 -16.43
C GLU A 120 -3.94 -16.07 -15.76
N GLN A 121 -3.85 -16.20 -14.43
CA GLN A 121 -4.61 -17.17 -13.64
C GLN A 121 -5.97 -16.65 -13.17
N GLY A 122 -6.34 -15.43 -13.53
CA GLY A 122 -7.62 -14.81 -13.16
C GLY A 122 -7.64 -14.20 -11.77
N ILE A 123 -6.49 -14.05 -11.12
CA ILE A 123 -6.34 -13.34 -9.84
C ILE A 123 -6.43 -11.83 -10.10
N VAL A 124 -7.29 -11.14 -9.37
CA VAL A 124 -7.37 -9.67 -9.43
C VAL A 124 -6.13 -9.06 -8.80
N VAL A 125 -5.56 -8.05 -9.46
CA VAL A 125 -4.34 -7.35 -8.98
C VAL A 125 -4.64 -5.87 -8.78
N ILE A 126 -4.55 -5.41 -7.54
CA ILE A 126 -4.64 -4.00 -7.19
C ILE A 126 -3.26 -3.56 -6.68
N CYS A 127 -2.76 -2.43 -7.18
CA CYS A 127 -1.57 -1.80 -6.62
C CYS A 127 -1.93 -0.61 -5.71
N HIS A 128 -1.02 -0.26 -4.84
CA HIS A 128 -0.99 0.96 -4.05
C HIS A 128 0.45 1.48 -4.02
N GLU A 129 0.64 2.77 -4.24
CA GLU A 129 1.98 3.35 -4.41
C GLU A 129 2.77 2.71 -5.57
N GLY A 130 2.07 2.27 -6.62
CA GLY A 130 2.63 1.55 -7.75
C GLY A 130 2.18 2.11 -9.09
N SER A 131 2.13 3.44 -9.24
CA SER A 131 1.57 4.15 -10.40
C SER A 131 2.20 3.77 -11.75
N ASP A 132 3.41 3.23 -11.77
CA ASP A 132 4.13 2.76 -12.95
C ASP A 132 4.00 1.25 -13.22
N VAL A 133 3.33 0.48 -12.35
CA VAL A 133 3.03 -0.94 -12.59
C VAL A 133 2.03 -1.09 -13.73
N GLN A 134 2.37 -1.90 -14.72
CA GLN A 134 1.53 -2.12 -15.91
C GLN A 134 0.62 -3.36 -15.77
N ASN A 135 1.03 -4.34 -14.96
CA ASN A 135 0.30 -5.59 -14.77
C ASN A 135 -0.59 -5.57 -13.52
N ALA A 136 -1.18 -4.42 -13.21
CA ALA A 136 -2.28 -4.29 -12.25
C ALA A 136 -3.62 -4.06 -12.99
N ASP A 137 -4.73 -4.41 -12.36
CA ASP A 137 -6.07 -4.04 -12.84
C ASP A 137 -6.35 -2.57 -12.50
N TYR A 138 -5.94 -2.16 -11.30
CA TYR A 138 -6.00 -0.77 -10.83
C TYR A 138 -4.83 -0.47 -9.91
N ASP A 139 -4.43 0.80 -9.88
CA ASP A 139 -3.60 1.38 -8.84
C ASP A 139 -4.44 2.39 -8.06
N LEU A 140 -4.46 2.28 -6.74
CA LEU A 140 -5.20 3.18 -5.84
C LEU A 140 -4.22 4.02 -5.04
N GLU A 141 -4.11 5.28 -5.39
CA GLU A 141 -3.30 6.24 -4.68
C GLU A 141 -4.16 7.04 -3.66
N ALA A 142 -3.56 7.43 -2.54
CA ALA A 142 -4.25 8.23 -1.53
C ALA A 142 -4.51 9.66 -2.01
N PHE A 143 -3.66 10.15 -2.92
CA PHE A 143 -3.68 11.50 -3.47
C PHE A 143 -2.84 11.56 -4.76
N ASN A 144 -2.80 12.72 -5.40
CA ASN A 144 -1.89 12.96 -6.51
C ASN A 144 -0.44 13.10 -5.99
N ASN A 145 0.46 12.22 -6.39
CA ASN A 145 1.84 12.14 -5.91
C ASN A 145 2.64 13.41 -6.19
N THR A 146 2.48 14.02 -7.37
CA THR A 146 3.12 15.29 -7.70
C THR A 146 2.66 16.40 -6.73
N ALA A 147 1.35 16.52 -6.51
CA ALA A 147 0.81 17.53 -5.60
C ALA A 147 1.25 17.32 -4.16
N TYR A 148 1.46 16.07 -3.74
CA TYR A 148 1.97 15.76 -2.41
C TYR A 148 3.43 16.20 -2.24
N GLY A 149 4.31 15.87 -3.18
CA GLY A 149 5.70 16.34 -3.17
C GLY A 149 5.81 17.87 -3.22
N GLU A 150 4.97 18.53 -4.05
CA GLU A 150 4.87 19.98 -4.07
C GLU A 150 4.46 20.56 -2.71
N PHE A 151 3.49 19.95 -2.05
CA PHE A 151 3.03 20.38 -0.71
C PHE A 151 4.13 20.22 0.35
N LEU A 152 4.90 19.14 0.34
CA LEU A 152 6.04 18.96 1.23
C LEU A 152 7.08 20.06 1.02
N MET A 153 7.42 20.36 -0.24
CA MET A 153 8.38 21.42 -0.58
C MET A 153 7.88 22.82 -0.19
N GLU A 154 6.61 23.13 -0.46
CA GLU A 154 6.01 24.40 -0.05
C GLU A 154 6.02 24.59 1.47
N THR A 155 5.74 23.50 2.20
CA THR A 155 5.78 23.51 3.68
C THR A 155 7.20 23.79 4.19
N LEU A 156 8.19 23.05 3.68
CA LEU A 156 9.59 23.29 4.06
C LEU A 156 10.06 24.69 3.67
N ALA A 157 9.75 25.15 2.47
CA ALA A 157 10.12 26.49 2.00
C ALA A 157 9.51 27.59 2.88
N GLY A 158 8.25 27.41 3.32
CA GLY A 158 7.59 28.31 4.26
C GLY A 158 8.33 28.43 5.59
N LEU A 159 8.73 27.31 6.17
CA LEU A 159 9.49 27.25 7.43
C LEU A 159 10.89 27.85 7.29
N MET A 160 11.58 27.54 6.21
CA MET A 160 12.94 28.06 5.93
C MET A 160 12.97 29.52 5.45
N GLY A 161 11.81 30.16 5.22
CA GLY A 161 11.75 31.51 4.63
C GLY A 161 12.25 31.53 3.19
N ALA A 162 12.01 30.48 2.43
CA ALA A 162 12.32 30.27 1.03
C ALA A 162 13.82 30.42 0.67
N LYS A 163 14.72 30.08 1.57
CA LYS A 163 16.18 30.17 1.36
C LYS A 163 16.93 29.15 2.20
N GLY A 164 18.15 28.79 1.79
CA GLY A 164 19.04 27.91 2.54
C GLY A 164 19.24 26.57 1.86
N THR A 165 19.81 25.63 2.58
CA THR A 165 20.21 24.33 2.02
C THR A 165 19.37 23.22 2.62
N PHE A 166 18.84 22.33 1.79
CA PHE A 166 18.01 21.21 2.22
C PHE A 166 18.41 19.92 1.50
N THR A 167 17.90 18.81 2.02
CA THR A 167 18.05 17.48 1.44
C THR A 167 16.75 16.68 1.56
N ASN A 168 16.62 15.59 0.82
CA ASN A 168 15.48 14.70 0.92
C ASN A 168 15.90 13.23 1.01
N TYR A 169 14.95 12.42 1.47
CA TYR A 169 15.12 11.00 1.72
C TYR A 169 14.06 10.19 1.01
N VAL A 170 14.42 8.95 0.68
CA VAL A 170 13.52 7.92 0.16
C VAL A 170 13.74 6.64 0.94
N GLY A 171 12.73 5.83 1.10
CA GLY A 171 12.88 4.49 1.68
C GLY A 171 13.79 3.64 0.80
N TYR A 172 13.45 3.54 -0.49
CA TYR A 172 14.26 2.87 -1.51
C TYR A 172 14.27 3.69 -2.80
N LEU A 173 15.41 3.65 -3.51
CA LEU A 173 15.52 4.27 -4.85
C LEU A 173 14.62 3.60 -5.90
N THR A 174 14.04 2.46 -5.58
CA THR A 174 13.07 1.73 -6.41
C THR A 174 11.62 1.97 -6.02
N SER A 175 11.34 2.73 -4.93
CA SER A 175 9.97 3.06 -4.51
C SER A 175 9.38 4.14 -5.39
N THR A 176 8.37 3.81 -6.20
CA THR A 176 7.76 4.71 -7.17
C THR A 176 7.24 5.99 -6.53
N SER A 177 6.35 5.89 -5.55
CA SER A 177 5.75 7.05 -4.87
C SER A 177 6.78 7.99 -4.24
N HIS A 178 7.78 7.46 -3.51
CA HIS A 178 8.84 8.27 -2.90
C HIS A 178 9.68 9.02 -3.93
N ASN A 179 9.93 8.41 -5.10
CA ASN A 179 10.64 9.06 -6.18
C ASN A 179 9.81 10.14 -6.85
N GLU A 180 8.52 9.91 -7.07
CA GLU A 180 7.60 10.91 -7.61
C GLU A 180 7.51 12.14 -6.69
N TRP A 181 7.42 11.93 -5.36
CA TRP A 181 7.38 13.03 -4.39
C TRP A 181 8.67 13.83 -4.41
N THR A 182 9.83 13.17 -4.32
CA THR A 182 11.13 13.86 -4.30
C THR A 182 11.47 14.54 -5.63
N ASP A 183 11.01 14.01 -6.76
CA ASP A 183 11.14 14.67 -8.07
C ASP A 183 10.25 15.92 -8.15
N ALA A 184 9.02 15.87 -7.62
CA ALA A 184 8.14 17.02 -7.54
C ALA A 184 8.69 18.09 -6.59
N GLU A 185 9.25 17.71 -5.43
CA GLU A 185 9.97 18.61 -4.51
C GLU A 185 11.08 19.38 -5.24
N ALA A 186 11.94 18.64 -5.96
CA ALA A 186 13.06 19.22 -6.70
C ALA A 186 12.60 20.14 -7.84
N ALA A 187 11.56 19.73 -8.58
CA ALA A 187 11.00 20.53 -9.65
C ALA A 187 10.40 21.84 -9.13
N LEU A 188 9.60 21.78 -8.07
CA LEU A 188 8.99 22.96 -7.48
C LEU A 188 10.05 23.89 -6.87
N GLN A 189 11.06 23.33 -6.19
CA GLN A 189 12.17 24.12 -5.66
C GLN A 189 12.87 24.91 -6.77
N ALA A 190 13.19 24.25 -7.89
CA ALA A 190 13.85 24.89 -9.02
C ALA A 190 13.00 25.98 -9.66
N GLU A 191 11.67 25.81 -9.70
CA GLU A 191 10.73 26.77 -10.26
C GLU A 191 10.47 27.98 -9.35
N LYS A 192 10.15 27.71 -8.06
CA LYS A 192 9.62 28.74 -7.16
C LYS A 192 10.61 29.25 -6.11
N TYR A 193 11.63 28.46 -5.75
CA TYR A 193 12.50 28.76 -4.62
C TYR A 193 14.01 28.78 -5.01
N PRO A 194 14.43 29.72 -5.88
CA PRO A 194 15.80 29.75 -6.43
C PRO A 194 16.88 30.01 -5.37
N ASP A 195 16.52 30.59 -4.20
CA ASP A 195 17.45 30.83 -3.08
C ASP A 195 17.57 29.58 -2.15
N MET A 196 16.86 28.52 -2.43
CA MET A 196 17.02 27.23 -1.78
C MET A 196 17.92 26.31 -2.63
N THR A 197 18.70 25.47 -1.97
CA THR A 197 19.62 24.54 -2.66
C THR A 197 19.41 23.12 -2.15
N LEU A 198 19.00 22.21 -3.06
CA LEU A 198 18.95 20.79 -2.78
C LEU A 198 20.36 20.20 -2.86
N VAL A 199 20.81 19.55 -1.79
CA VAL A 199 22.08 18.83 -1.73
C VAL A 199 21.85 17.36 -1.44
N SER A 200 22.68 16.49 -2.05
CA SER A 200 22.56 15.03 -1.85
C SER A 200 21.10 14.54 -1.96
N PRO A 201 20.46 14.64 -3.13
CA PRO A 201 19.06 14.23 -3.29
C PRO A 201 18.88 12.72 -3.15
N LYS A 202 17.67 12.31 -2.73
CA LYS A 202 17.23 10.91 -2.66
C LYS A 202 18.16 10.04 -1.81
N ASN A 203 18.39 10.45 -0.56
CA ASN A 203 19.15 9.63 0.38
C ASN A 203 18.34 8.39 0.76
N GLU A 204 18.81 7.23 0.37
CA GLU A 204 18.15 5.96 0.65
C GLU A 204 18.32 5.57 2.11
N THR A 205 17.21 5.21 2.78
CA THR A 205 17.16 4.87 4.21
C THR A 205 16.80 3.42 4.49
N SER A 206 16.40 2.66 3.48
CA SER A 206 15.94 1.27 3.61
C SER A 206 14.74 1.09 4.54
N GLU A 207 13.86 2.09 4.63
CA GLU A 207 12.70 2.14 5.54
C GLU A 207 13.12 1.99 7.03
N ASP A 208 14.35 2.41 7.36
CA ASP A 208 14.96 2.20 8.67
C ASP A 208 15.44 3.52 9.31
N SER A 209 14.99 3.81 10.53
CA SER A 209 15.28 5.07 11.20
C SER A 209 16.73 5.17 11.70
N ASP A 210 17.42 4.06 11.96
CA ASP A 210 18.84 4.09 12.33
C ASP A 210 19.73 4.40 11.12
N THR A 211 19.31 3.92 9.94
CA THR A 211 19.93 4.29 8.68
C THR A 211 19.72 5.76 8.37
N ALA A 212 18.49 6.28 8.51
CA ALA A 212 18.18 7.70 8.34
C ALA A 212 19.00 8.58 9.32
N TYR A 213 19.07 8.19 10.59
CA TYR A 213 19.89 8.86 11.61
C TYR A 213 21.38 8.89 11.20
N THR A 214 21.94 7.76 10.80
CA THR A 214 23.36 7.67 10.42
C THR A 214 23.65 8.54 9.19
N LYS A 215 22.80 8.45 8.18
CA LYS A 215 22.89 9.25 6.96
C LYS A 215 22.81 10.75 7.27
N THR A 216 21.91 11.17 8.14
CA THR A 216 21.76 12.57 8.53
C THR A 216 23.01 13.10 9.23
N LYS A 217 23.64 12.33 10.11
CA LYS A 217 24.92 12.72 10.72
C LYS A 217 26.05 12.91 9.70
N GLU A 218 26.10 12.04 8.69
CA GLU A 218 27.05 12.18 7.57
C GLU A 218 26.77 13.46 6.78
N LEU A 219 25.51 13.75 6.48
CA LEU A 219 25.08 14.95 5.74
C LEU A 219 25.36 16.23 6.51
N LEU A 220 25.05 16.30 7.81
CA LEU A 220 25.35 17.45 8.66
C LEU A 220 26.86 17.75 8.72
N LYS A 221 27.69 16.71 8.69
CA LYS A 221 29.14 16.85 8.63
C LYS A 221 29.64 17.33 7.26
N ALA A 222 29.02 16.82 6.18
CA ALA A 222 29.40 17.16 4.81
C ALA A 222 28.92 18.55 4.39
N TYR A 223 27.75 18.95 4.89
CA TYR A 223 27.07 20.20 4.57
C TYR A 223 26.74 21.00 5.86
N PRO A 224 27.71 21.74 6.42
CA PRO A 224 27.51 22.46 7.71
C PRO A 224 26.38 23.51 7.70
N ASN A 225 25.91 23.92 6.52
CA ASN A 225 24.81 24.85 6.33
C ASN A 225 23.47 24.16 5.99
N LEU A 226 23.41 22.84 6.12
CA LEU A 226 22.20 22.07 5.89
C LEU A 226 21.20 22.35 7.02
N THR A 227 20.02 22.87 6.67
CA THR A 227 18.99 23.29 7.62
C THR A 227 17.61 22.73 7.32
N GLY A 228 17.38 22.17 6.14
CA GLY A 228 16.09 21.61 5.75
C GLY A 228 16.16 20.12 5.44
N PHE A 229 15.14 19.37 5.85
CA PHE A 229 15.04 17.94 5.64
C PHE A 229 13.63 17.54 5.21
N LEU A 230 13.50 16.79 4.11
CA LEU A 230 12.25 16.21 3.63
C LEU A 230 12.34 14.69 3.70
N GLY A 231 11.39 14.04 4.35
CA GLY A 231 11.34 12.59 4.49
C GLY A 231 10.14 11.99 3.78
N SER A 232 10.35 10.97 2.94
CA SER A 232 9.26 10.25 2.25
C SER A 232 8.80 9.03 3.03
N ALA A 233 9.71 8.19 3.54
CA ALA A 233 9.36 7.04 4.34
C ALA A 233 9.01 7.43 5.79
N MET A 234 8.12 6.67 6.42
CA MET A 234 7.72 6.89 7.82
C MET A 234 8.92 6.93 8.78
N ALA A 235 9.98 6.17 8.48
CA ALA A 235 11.18 6.06 9.30
C ALA A 235 12.16 7.23 9.15
N ASP A 236 12.02 8.06 8.09
CA ASP A 236 12.99 9.09 7.74
C ASP A 236 13.03 10.20 8.79
N VAL A 237 11.89 10.87 9.01
CA VAL A 237 11.86 12.05 9.90
C VAL A 237 12.21 11.73 11.37
N PRO A 238 11.84 10.59 11.96
CA PRO A 238 12.33 10.22 13.29
C PRO A 238 13.85 10.00 13.35
N GLY A 239 14.43 9.41 12.30
CA GLY A 239 15.87 9.25 12.19
C GLY A 239 16.61 10.57 12.07
N VAL A 240 16.08 11.49 11.21
CA VAL A 240 16.57 12.86 11.07
C VAL A 240 16.50 13.61 12.40
N ALA A 241 15.34 13.58 13.08
CA ALA A 241 15.12 14.28 14.35
C ALA A 241 16.15 13.85 15.42
N ARG A 242 16.39 12.55 15.58
CA ARG A 242 17.40 12.03 16.51
C ARG A 242 18.81 12.59 16.21
N ALA A 243 19.18 12.71 14.93
CA ALA A 243 20.47 13.25 14.54
C ALA A 243 20.56 14.75 14.78
N VAL A 244 19.48 15.49 14.57
CA VAL A 244 19.33 16.93 14.84
C VAL A 244 19.44 17.18 16.33
N GLU A 245 18.74 16.44 17.19
CA GLU A 245 18.80 16.51 18.64
C GLU A 245 20.22 16.23 19.17
N GLU A 246 20.87 15.17 18.68
CA GLU A 246 22.25 14.87 19.10
C GLU A 246 23.23 16.00 18.73
N ALA A 247 22.96 16.69 17.63
CA ALA A 247 23.77 17.83 17.18
C ALA A 247 23.41 19.16 17.87
N GLY A 248 22.29 19.24 18.62
CA GLY A 248 21.77 20.46 19.26
C GLY A 248 21.34 21.50 18.22
N LEU A 249 20.69 21.06 17.15
CA LEU A 249 20.32 21.89 15.99
C LEU A 249 18.80 22.10 15.86
N GLU A 250 17.98 21.64 16.81
CA GLU A 250 16.52 21.68 16.76
C GLU A 250 15.98 23.10 16.49
N ASP A 251 16.57 24.12 17.08
CA ASP A 251 16.15 25.52 16.91
C ASP A 251 16.59 26.14 15.56
N SER A 252 17.38 25.43 14.76
CA SER A 252 18.01 25.96 13.54
C SER A 252 17.83 25.12 12.30
N THR A 253 17.14 24.01 12.43
CA THR A 253 16.80 23.09 11.33
C THR A 253 15.29 22.93 11.22
N TYR A 254 14.84 22.45 10.07
CA TYR A 254 13.44 22.25 9.75
C TYR A 254 13.25 20.85 9.18
N VAL A 255 12.39 20.05 9.79
CA VAL A 255 12.15 18.65 9.45
C VAL A 255 10.68 18.44 9.09
N VAL A 256 10.43 18.07 7.85
CA VAL A 256 9.08 17.86 7.31
C VAL A 256 9.05 16.50 6.61
N GLY A 257 7.96 15.73 6.75
CA GLY A 257 7.83 14.50 5.97
C GLY A 257 6.69 13.59 6.38
N THR A 258 6.64 12.45 5.74
CA THR A 258 5.63 11.42 5.97
C THR A 258 5.92 10.69 7.28
N CYS A 259 4.97 10.67 8.22
CA CYS A 259 5.10 9.88 9.45
C CYS A 259 3.74 9.74 10.14
N LEU A 260 3.58 8.72 10.96
CA LEU A 260 2.43 8.59 11.86
C LEU A 260 2.64 9.40 13.14
N VAL A 261 1.56 9.97 13.67
CA VAL A 261 1.59 10.71 14.95
C VAL A 261 2.16 9.85 16.07
N SER A 262 1.74 8.57 16.17
CA SER A 262 2.22 7.64 17.19
C SER A 262 3.74 7.42 17.19
N THR A 263 4.40 7.65 16.05
CA THR A 263 5.85 7.51 15.90
C THR A 263 6.57 8.84 16.10
N ALA A 264 5.93 9.95 15.69
CA ALA A 264 6.54 11.28 15.67
C ALA A 264 6.26 12.13 16.93
N GLU A 265 5.30 11.71 17.79
CA GLU A 265 4.77 12.53 18.89
C GLU A 265 5.85 13.21 19.73
N GLN A 266 6.83 12.47 20.24
CA GLN A 266 7.91 13.03 21.06
C GLN A 266 8.75 14.08 20.34
N PHE A 267 8.96 13.92 19.04
CA PHE A 267 9.77 14.81 18.21
C PHE A 267 9.01 16.07 17.79
N LEU A 268 7.69 15.96 17.64
CA LEU A 268 6.80 17.11 17.46
C LEU A 268 6.69 17.94 18.74
N GLU A 269 6.61 17.29 19.90
CA GLU A 269 6.52 17.98 21.20
C GLU A 269 7.79 18.74 21.56
N ASN A 270 8.96 18.22 21.21
CA ASN A 270 10.24 18.87 21.51
C ASN A 270 10.77 19.76 20.38
N GLY A 271 10.09 19.78 19.21
CA GLY A 271 10.40 20.65 18.09
C GLY A 271 11.54 20.16 17.17
N SER A 272 11.97 18.90 17.28
CA SER A 272 12.94 18.30 16.36
C SER A 272 12.31 17.78 15.06
N ILE A 273 10.97 17.68 15.01
CA ILE A 273 10.16 17.59 13.79
C ILE A 273 9.19 18.77 13.80
N ASP A 274 9.12 19.52 12.69
CA ASP A 274 8.22 20.65 12.55
C ASP A 274 6.84 20.26 12.04
N VAL A 275 6.79 19.41 11.00
CA VAL A 275 5.54 19.01 10.35
C VAL A 275 5.62 17.54 9.91
N ILE A 276 4.59 16.78 10.24
CA ILE A 276 4.36 15.49 9.59
C ILE A 276 3.13 15.56 8.70
N THR A 277 3.16 14.76 7.66
CA THR A 277 2.05 14.55 6.74
C THR A 277 1.80 13.06 6.60
N PHE A 278 0.55 12.66 6.39
CA PHE A 278 0.19 11.27 6.17
C PHE A 278 -1.25 11.16 5.65
N TRP A 279 -1.56 10.00 5.10
CA TRP A 279 -2.94 9.49 5.01
C TRP A 279 -3.13 8.40 6.05
N ASP A 280 -4.37 8.07 6.40
CA ASP A 280 -4.58 6.96 7.34
C ASP A 280 -4.38 5.62 6.62
N PRO A 281 -3.36 4.82 6.98
CA PRO A 281 -3.16 3.50 6.39
C PRO A 281 -4.35 2.55 6.61
N ALA A 282 -5.14 2.75 7.67
CA ALA A 282 -6.34 1.95 7.91
C ALA A 282 -7.41 2.23 6.84
N ASP A 283 -7.64 3.49 6.49
CA ASP A 283 -8.58 3.83 5.42
C ASP A 283 -8.09 3.30 4.08
N ALA A 284 -6.79 3.38 3.80
CA ALA A 284 -6.19 2.81 2.60
C ALA A 284 -6.38 1.29 2.54
N GLY A 285 -6.06 0.55 3.61
CA GLY A 285 -6.23 -0.90 3.66
C GLY A 285 -7.68 -1.35 3.43
N TYR A 286 -8.63 -0.64 4.04
CA TYR A 286 -10.07 -0.88 3.80
C TYR A 286 -10.45 -0.64 2.34
N ALA A 287 -10.08 0.51 1.78
CA ALA A 287 -10.44 0.91 0.42
C ALA A 287 -9.83 0.00 -0.65
N LEU A 288 -8.59 -0.46 -0.45
CA LEU A 288 -7.91 -1.39 -1.34
C LEU A 288 -8.63 -2.75 -1.40
N CYS A 289 -9.03 -3.30 -0.25
CA CYS A 289 -9.78 -4.55 -0.17
C CYS A 289 -11.20 -4.40 -0.76
N GLU A 290 -11.85 -3.24 -0.54
CA GLU A 290 -13.13 -2.92 -1.15
C GLU A 290 -13.02 -2.82 -2.67
N LEU A 291 -11.97 -2.16 -3.19
CA LEU A 291 -11.73 -2.07 -4.63
C LEU A 291 -11.50 -3.47 -5.25
N ALA A 292 -10.67 -4.31 -4.61
CA ALA A 292 -10.46 -5.69 -5.06
C ALA A 292 -11.78 -6.46 -5.14
N THR A 293 -12.63 -6.35 -4.11
CA THR A 293 -13.94 -7.00 -4.06
C THR A 293 -14.87 -6.52 -5.18
N LYS A 294 -14.91 -5.21 -5.45
CA LYS A 294 -15.70 -4.66 -6.57
C LYS A 294 -15.26 -5.21 -7.91
N VAL A 295 -13.95 -5.33 -8.12
CA VAL A 295 -13.40 -5.92 -9.36
C VAL A 295 -13.75 -7.40 -9.46
N LEU A 296 -13.64 -8.17 -8.37
CA LEU A 296 -14.04 -9.57 -8.30
C LEU A 296 -15.53 -9.76 -8.62
N ASN A 297 -16.38 -8.84 -8.19
CA ASN A 297 -17.81 -8.83 -8.50
C ASN A 297 -18.12 -8.38 -9.95
N GLY A 298 -17.12 -8.04 -10.75
CA GLY A 298 -17.29 -7.58 -12.12
C GLY A 298 -17.84 -6.16 -12.24
N GLU A 299 -17.72 -5.36 -11.19
CA GLU A 299 -18.14 -3.96 -11.22
C GLU A 299 -17.19 -3.13 -12.09
N THR A 300 -17.76 -2.20 -12.86
CA THR A 300 -16.98 -1.24 -13.61
C THR A 300 -16.55 -0.10 -12.68
N ILE A 301 -15.24 0.02 -12.45
CA ILE A 301 -14.68 1.13 -11.70
C ILE A 301 -14.52 2.32 -12.65
N SER A 302 -15.20 3.40 -12.33
CA SER A 302 -15.11 4.65 -13.08
C SER A 302 -14.55 5.75 -12.19
N GLY A 303 -13.63 6.50 -12.74
CA GLY A 303 -13.01 7.62 -12.06
C GLY A 303 -11.62 7.25 -11.59
N GLY A 304 -10.85 8.16 -11.42
CA GLY A 304 -9.46 8.31 -11.20
C GLY A 304 -9.10 9.62 -11.81
N VAL A 305 -8.26 10.33 -11.19
CA VAL A 305 -7.77 11.62 -11.69
C VAL A 305 -6.64 11.34 -12.66
#